data_0f87d8d8507eda0319cf0f49e1ea0947
#
_entry.id   0f87d8d8507eda0319cf0f49e1ea0947
#
_cell.length_a   1.000
_cell.length_b   1.000
_cell.length_c   1.000
_cell.angle_alpha   90.00
_cell.angle_beta   90.00
_cell.angle_gamma   90.00
#
_symmetry.space_group_name_H-M   'P 1'
#
loop_
_entity.id
_entity.type
_entity.pdbx_description
1 polymer ?
#
loop_
_entity_poly.entity_id
_entity_poly.type
_entity_poly.pdbx_seq_one_letter_code
_entity_poly.pdbx_strand_id
1 'polypeptide(L)'
;MQETFIELVPRSASSLCEEMRQVEQMDISFQGYNLPELKRQKSSFLSPEHMMQMRKKAELSPEKKLALHLRTQERNVVENIERVRLMAMHGVDIALLVTGDAFDPGEEPATCAHNVLDGITVPMGGIEIAVGADLYMKQWGRWGHKIPAIQKGIVGSTFTQPIFHPQTLASLHENIGNFLPEKVYAGITWISNAKSREYWHRKNNVPAEFLPSGESDETIRYNSISQSADILRLVRQQGFSQYVMLMSGRLEELQQIFSLSENIREH
;
A
#
# COMPACT_ATOMS: atom_id res chain seq x y z
N MET A 1 15.31 -5.11 -9.48
CA MET A 1 14.48 -6.34 -9.37
C MET A 1 13.11 -5.93 -8.88
N GLN A 2 12.04 -6.41 -9.49
CA GLN A 2 10.65 -6.14 -9.05
C GLN A 2 10.37 -6.85 -7.73
N GLU A 3 9.68 -6.16 -6.84
CA GLU A 3 9.29 -6.69 -5.53
C GLU A 3 7.76 -6.80 -5.45
N THR A 4 7.28 -7.82 -4.78
CA THR A 4 5.85 -8.01 -4.47
C THR A 4 5.67 -7.96 -2.97
N PHE A 5 4.73 -7.13 -2.49
CA PHE A 5 4.30 -7.09 -1.10
C PHE A 5 2.85 -7.57 -0.98
N ILE A 6 2.53 -8.23 0.11
CA ILE A 6 1.13 -8.53 0.46
C ILE A 6 0.70 -7.55 1.54
N GLU A 7 -0.34 -6.77 1.24
CA GLU A 7 -0.91 -5.87 2.24
C GLU A 7 -1.96 -6.61 3.08
N LEU A 8 -1.69 -6.67 4.38
CA LEU A 8 -2.60 -7.23 5.36
C LEU A 8 -3.18 -6.11 6.20
N VAL A 9 -4.51 -6.05 6.29
CA VAL A 9 -5.20 -5.06 7.13
C VAL A 9 -5.32 -5.59 8.55
N PRO A 10 -4.49 -5.14 9.50
CA PRO A 10 -4.44 -5.73 10.82
C PRO A 10 -5.70 -5.41 11.63
N ARG A 11 -6.41 -6.43 12.11
CA ARG A 11 -7.58 -6.28 13.00
C ARG A 11 -7.21 -6.53 14.46
N SER A 12 -6.33 -7.50 14.69
CA SER A 12 -5.73 -7.83 15.99
C SER A 12 -4.35 -8.47 15.76
N ALA A 13 -3.52 -8.54 16.81
CA ALA A 13 -2.21 -9.20 16.71
C ALA A 13 -2.33 -10.68 16.36
N SER A 14 -3.31 -11.37 16.93
CA SER A 14 -3.52 -12.80 16.67
C SER A 14 -4.00 -13.07 15.26
N SER A 15 -4.98 -12.29 14.74
CA SER A 15 -5.44 -12.47 13.36
C SER A 15 -4.37 -12.15 12.35
N LEU A 16 -3.55 -11.11 12.58
CA LEU A 16 -2.44 -10.77 11.70
C LEU A 16 -1.38 -11.87 11.63
N CYS A 17 -0.98 -12.44 12.78
CA CYS A 17 -0.04 -13.56 12.81
C CYS A 17 -0.58 -14.78 12.06
N GLU A 18 -1.87 -15.06 12.18
CA GLU A 18 -2.52 -16.16 11.49
C GLU A 18 -2.59 -15.92 9.99
N GLU A 19 -3.02 -14.73 9.56
CA GLU A 19 -3.05 -14.34 8.15
C GLU A 19 -1.64 -14.41 7.51
N MET A 20 -0.60 -13.94 8.22
CA MET A 20 0.79 -14.05 7.76
C MET A 20 1.20 -15.51 7.55
N ARG A 21 0.94 -16.42 8.52
CA ARG A 21 1.27 -17.84 8.37
C ARG A 21 0.55 -18.48 7.18
N GLN A 22 -0.72 -18.14 6.99
CA GLN A 22 -1.50 -18.67 5.88
C GLN A 22 -0.93 -18.18 4.53
N VAL A 23 -0.52 -16.91 4.44
CA VAL A 23 0.12 -16.37 3.23
C VAL A 23 1.49 -17.04 2.97
N GLU A 24 2.30 -17.31 4.01
CA GLU A 24 3.58 -18.03 3.86
C GLU A 24 3.42 -19.47 3.35
N GLN A 25 2.26 -20.09 3.57
CA GLN A 25 1.94 -21.44 3.08
C GLN A 25 1.42 -21.46 1.65
N MET A 26 1.13 -20.30 1.07
CA MET A 26 0.64 -20.20 -0.31
C MET A 26 1.79 -20.35 -1.31
N ASP A 27 1.49 -20.96 -2.45
CA ASP A 27 2.43 -21.03 -3.58
C ASP A 27 2.40 -19.73 -4.38
N ILE A 28 2.87 -18.66 -3.75
CA ILE A 28 3.03 -17.33 -4.36
C ILE A 28 4.41 -16.75 -4.03
N SER A 29 5.04 -16.11 -5.01
CA SER A 29 6.31 -15.43 -4.80
C SER A 29 6.08 -13.99 -4.34
N PHE A 30 6.56 -13.65 -3.15
CA PHE A 30 6.50 -12.29 -2.60
C PHE A 30 7.68 -12.01 -1.68
N GLN A 31 8.04 -10.73 -1.53
CA GLN A 31 9.22 -10.29 -0.80
C GLN A 31 8.92 -9.70 0.59
N GLY A 32 7.66 -9.35 0.87
CA GLY A 32 7.36 -8.75 2.18
C GLY A 32 5.89 -8.43 2.41
N TYR A 33 5.65 -7.80 3.54
CA TYR A 33 4.32 -7.38 3.98
C TYR A 33 4.21 -5.88 4.03
N ASN A 34 3.06 -5.35 3.61
CA ASN A 34 2.66 -3.95 3.77
C ASN A 34 1.54 -3.89 4.80
N LEU A 35 1.72 -3.12 5.87
CA LEU A 35 0.81 -3.10 7.01
C LEU A 35 0.29 -1.68 7.27
N PRO A 36 -0.98 -1.40 6.96
CA PRO A 36 -1.57 -0.07 7.17
C PRO A 36 -1.85 0.21 8.64
N GLU A 37 -1.51 1.41 9.12
CA GLU A 37 -1.95 1.94 10.41
C GLU A 37 -3.39 2.47 10.28
N LEU A 38 -4.34 1.91 11.03
CA LEU A 38 -5.76 2.30 10.98
C LEU A 38 -6.10 3.35 12.03
N LYS A 39 -6.98 4.31 11.70
CA LYS A 39 -7.42 5.42 12.58
C LYS A 39 -7.90 4.96 13.98
N ARG A 40 -8.48 3.76 14.10
CA ARG A 40 -9.07 3.26 15.35
C ARG A 40 -8.21 2.28 16.13
N GLN A 41 -7.02 1.97 15.63
CA GLN A 41 -6.11 1.10 16.35
C GLN A 41 -5.42 1.90 17.44
N LYS A 42 -5.64 1.52 18.70
CA LYS A 42 -4.83 2.05 19.80
C LYS A 42 -3.36 1.77 19.44
N SER A 43 -2.57 2.81 19.44
CA SER A 43 -1.21 2.89 18.91
C SER A 43 -0.21 1.79 19.37
N SER A 44 -0.54 1.04 20.42
CA SER A 44 0.32 -0.02 20.95
C SER A 44 0.43 -1.27 20.07
N PHE A 45 -0.55 -1.50 19.19
CA PHE A 45 -0.64 -2.75 18.44
C PHE A 45 0.34 -2.82 17.25
N LEU A 46 0.59 -1.69 16.59
CA LEU A 46 1.58 -1.56 15.51
C LEU A 46 2.84 -0.83 15.98
N SER A 47 3.17 -0.89 17.30
CA SER A 47 4.49 -0.42 17.72
C SER A 47 5.57 -1.29 17.07
N PRO A 48 6.73 -0.73 16.74
CA PRO A 48 7.83 -1.48 16.15
C PRO A 48 8.20 -2.74 16.95
N GLU A 49 8.17 -2.66 18.30
CA GLU A 49 8.43 -3.80 19.19
C GLU A 49 7.39 -4.92 19.02
N HIS A 50 6.10 -4.55 18.95
CA HIS A 50 5.03 -5.52 18.70
C HIS A 50 5.15 -6.18 17.32
N MET A 51 5.56 -5.42 16.31
CA MET A 51 5.79 -5.95 14.97
C MET A 51 6.91 -6.97 14.95
N MET A 52 8.01 -6.72 15.65
CA MET A 52 9.10 -7.68 15.78
C MET A 52 8.66 -8.96 16.52
N GLN A 53 7.85 -8.83 17.56
CA GLN A 53 7.28 -9.98 18.26
C GLN A 53 6.32 -10.77 17.36
N MET A 54 5.49 -10.09 16.56
CA MET A 54 4.58 -10.74 15.61
C MET A 54 5.35 -11.45 14.51
N ARG A 55 6.39 -10.83 13.94
CA ARG A 55 7.29 -11.47 12.96
C ARG A 55 7.84 -12.79 13.51
N LYS A 56 8.32 -12.77 14.76
CA LYS A 56 8.84 -13.96 15.44
C LYS A 56 7.74 -15.01 15.70
N LYS A 57 6.56 -14.58 16.15
CA LYS A 57 5.43 -15.49 16.41
C LYS A 57 4.83 -16.08 15.13
N ALA A 58 4.85 -15.36 14.04
CA ALA A 58 4.39 -15.83 12.74
C ALA A 58 5.43 -16.70 12.02
N GLU A 59 6.63 -16.87 12.61
CA GLU A 59 7.73 -17.63 12.04
C GLU A 59 8.14 -17.16 10.64
N LEU A 60 8.04 -15.83 10.40
CA LEU A 60 8.36 -15.26 9.11
C LEU A 60 9.83 -15.46 8.77
N SER A 61 10.11 -15.76 7.51
CA SER A 61 11.47 -15.76 6.99
C SER A 61 12.17 -14.43 7.30
N PRO A 62 13.43 -14.44 7.79
CA PRO A 62 14.20 -13.23 8.03
C PRO A 62 14.35 -12.34 6.79
N GLU A 63 14.25 -12.93 5.59
CA GLU A 63 14.38 -12.23 4.32
C GLU A 63 13.14 -11.43 3.92
N LYS A 64 11.98 -11.71 4.57
CA LYS A 64 10.75 -10.97 4.29
C LYS A 64 10.83 -9.55 4.82
N LYS A 65 10.63 -8.58 3.95
CA LYS A 65 10.60 -7.15 4.29
C LYS A 65 9.29 -6.75 4.97
N LEU A 66 9.37 -5.71 5.79
CA LEU A 66 8.21 -5.07 6.40
C LEU A 66 8.11 -3.62 5.95
N ALA A 67 7.00 -3.27 5.31
CA ALA A 67 6.58 -1.90 5.07
C ALA A 67 5.46 -1.55 6.07
N LEU A 68 5.65 -0.50 6.86
CA LEU A 68 4.63 -0.01 7.80
C LEU A 68 4.14 1.36 7.36
N HIS A 69 2.83 1.54 7.34
CA HIS A 69 2.25 2.87 7.21
C HIS A 69 2.43 3.66 8.50
N LEU A 70 2.82 4.91 8.37
CA LEU A 70 2.87 5.86 9.45
C LEU A 70 1.89 6.98 9.15
N ARG A 71 0.77 7.00 9.88
CA ARG A 71 -0.21 8.09 9.82
C ARG A 71 0.36 9.29 10.58
N THR A 72 0.52 10.40 9.86
CA THR A 72 1.22 11.57 10.43
C THR A 72 0.28 12.54 11.15
N GLN A 73 -1.01 12.52 10.83
CA GLN A 73 -1.99 13.53 11.23
C GLN A 73 -2.28 13.64 12.73
N GLU A 74 -1.98 12.59 13.50
CA GLU A 74 -2.34 12.51 14.93
C GLU A 74 -1.21 12.98 15.85
N ARG A 75 -0.05 13.36 15.27
CA ARG A 75 1.17 13.72 16.01
C ARG A 75 1.91 14.87 15.34
N ASN A 76 2.74 15.57 16.10
CA ASN A 76 3.60 16.60 15.54
C ASN A 76 4.77 16.03 14.71
N VAL A 77 5.51 16.89 14.03
CA VAL A 77 6.62 16.51 13.14
C VAL A 77 7.69 15.73 13.89
N VAL A 78 8.08 16.21 15.07
CA VAL A 78 9.17 15.61 15.87
C VAL A 78 8.81 14.19 16.31
N GLU A 79 7.59 14.01 16.82
CA GLU A 79 7.08 12.69 17.21
C GLU A 79 7.02 11.71 16.04
N ASN A 80 6.61 12.19 14.86
CA ASN A 80 6.57 11.33 13.67
C ASN A 80 7.97 10.94 13.20
N ILE A 81 8.95 11.85 13.22
CA ILE A 81 10.34 11.54 12.89
C ILE A 81 10.92 10.51 13.88
N GLU A 82 10.62 10.66 15.17
CA GLU A 82 11.08 9.70 16.18
C GLU A 82 10.47 8.32 15.97
N ARG A 83 9.19 8.24 15.56
CA ARG A 83 8.57 6.96 15.19
C ARG A 83 9.26 6.29 14.00
N VAL A 84 9.68 7.06 13.00
CA VAL A 84 10.46 6.50 11.88
C VAL A 84 11.80 5.94 12.37
N ARG A 85 12.49 6.64 13.31
CA ARG A 85 13.73 6.14 13.91
C ARG A 85 13.50 4.84 14.68
N LEU A 86 12.45 4.77 15.48
CA LEU A 86 12.08 3.55 16.19
C LEU A 86 11.77 2.40 15.22
N MET A 87 11.07 2.66 14.12
CA MET A 87 10.84 1.67 13.06
C MET A 87 12.17 1.11 12.52
N ALA A 88 13.13 1.99 12.21
CA ALA A 88 14.47 1.58 11.75
C ALA A 88 15.21 0.71 12.79
N MET A 89 15.21 1.13 14.06
CA MET A 89 15.83 0.37 15.15
C MET A 89 15.24 -1.01 15.37
N HIS A 90 13.97 -1.21 15.02
CA HIS A 90 13.26 -2.48 15.16
C HIS A 90 13.18 -3.28 13.85
N GLY A 91 13.99 -2.93 12.84
CA GLY A 91 14.12 -3.74 11.61
C GLY A 91 12.90 -3.66 10.67
N VAL A 92 12.19 -2.53 10.69
CA VAL A 92 11.23 -2.19 9.63
C VAL A 92 12.02 -1.69 8.42
N ASP A 93 11.73 -2.23 7.25
CA ASP A 93 12.48 -1.94 6.03
C ASP A 93 11.99 -0.67 5.34
N ILE A 94 10.67 -0.41 5.38
CA ILE A 94 10.04 0.72 4.70
C ILE A 94 9.06 1.43 5.64
N ALA A 95 9.21 2.74 5.82
CA ALA A 95 8.23 3.61 6.47
C ALA A 95 7.41 4.35 5.41
N LEU A 96 6.17 3.96 5.19
CA LEU A 96 5.26 4.62 4.26
C LEU A 96 4.53 5.77 4.96
N LEU A 97 4.93 7.01 4.68
CA LEU A 97 4.33 8.20 5.25
C LEU A 97 3.01 8.52 4.54
N VAL A 98 1.92 8.50 5.29
CA VAL A 98 0.58 8.88 4.83
C VAL A 98 -0.01 9.92 5.77
N THR A 99 -0.72 10.93 5.23
CA THR A 99 -1.41 11.89 6.10
C THR A 99 -2.48 11.18 6.91
N GLY A 100 -3.19 10.24 6.32
CA GLY A 100 -4.33 9.53 6.89
C GLY A 100 -5.64 9.93 6.24
N ASP A 101 -6.75 9.32 6.67
CA ASP A 101 -8.07 9.63 6.17
C ASP A 101 -8.50 11.04 6.62
N ALA A 102 -9.47 11.61 5.90
CA ALA A 102 -10.05 12.89 6.28
C ALA A 102 -10.59 12.86 7.72
N PHE A 103 -10.37 13.97 8.41
CA PHE A 103 -10.96 14.22 9.73
C PHE A 103 -12.47 14.43 9.63
N ASP A 104 -13.11 14.37 10.77
CA ASP A 104 -14.48 14.88 10.91
C ASP A 104 -14.50 16.37 10.56
N PRO A 105 -15.63 16.89 10.02
CA PRO A 105 -15.72 18.29 9.63
C PRO A 105 -15.31 19.21 10.78
N GLY A 106 -14.30 20.05 10.54
CA GLY A 106 -13.77 21.01 11.51
C GLY A 106 -12.49 20.57 12.25
N GLU A 107 -12.03 19.34 12.06
CA GLU A 107 -10.72 18.91 12.58
C GLU A 107 -9.62 19.12 11.53
N GLU A 108 -8.57 19.82 11.89
CA GLU A 108 -7.37 19.92 11.06
C GLU A 108 -6.32 18.89 11.50
N PRO A 109 -5.58 18.30 10.56
CA PRO A 109 -4.48 17.40 10.91
C PRO A 109 -3.38 18.18 11.68
N ALA A 110 -2.90 17.62 12.77
CA ALA A 110 -1.75 18.18 13.47
C ALA A 110 -0.52 18.26 12.55
N THR A 111 -0.38 17.32 11.63
CA THR A 111 0.73 17.25 10.68
C THR A 111 0.33 16.46 9.43
N CYS A 112 0.68 16.99 8.26
CA CYS A 112 0.60 16.26 7.00
C CYS A 112 1.91 15.49 6.73
N ALA A 113 1.87 14.47 5.87
CA ALA A 113 3.05 13.70 5.52
C ALA A 113 4.19 14.57 4.95
N HIS A 114 3.89 15.60 4.17
CA HIS A 114 4.91 16.50 3.62
C HIS A 114 5.65 17.30 4.71
N ASN A 115 4.98 17.73 5.78
CA ASN A 115 5.64 18.42 6.90
C ASN A 115 6.67 17.52 7.59
N VAL A 116 6.41 16.22 7.69
CA VAL A 116 7.36 15.24 8.22
C VAL A 116 8.55 15.11 7.28
N LEU A 117 8.32 15.04 5.96
CA LEU A 117 9.39 15.01 4.95
C LEU A 117 10.27 16.25 5.00
N ASP A 118 9.69 17.43 5.18
CA ASP A 118 10.44 18.70 5.31
C ASP A 118 11.34 18.71 6.56
N GLY A 119 10.92 18.01 7.61
CA GLY A 119 11.71 17.85 8.84
C GLY A 119 12.83 16.81 8.73
N ILE A 120 12.84 15.96 7.72
CA ILE A 120 13.91 14.99 7.45
C ILE A 120 14.92 15.63 6.52
N THR A 121 16.10 15.98 7.04
CA THR A 121 17.12 16.72 6.28
C THR A 121 18.13 15.83 5.55
N VAL A 122 18.24 14.56 5.96
CA VAL A 122 19.15 13.55 5.37
C VAL A 122 18.46 12.20 5.34
N PRO A 123 18.86 11.30 4.41
CA PRO A 123 18.35 9.94 4.39
C PRO A 123 18.56 9.25 5.75
N MET A 124 17.54 8.55 6.23
CA MET A 124 17.61 7.82 7.50
C MET A 124 18.24 6.44 7.26
N GLY A 125 19.39 6.20 7.87
CA GLY A 125 20.06 4.88 7.75
C GLY A 125 19.20 3.74 8.28
N GLY A 126 19.19 2.61 7.57
CA GLY A 126 18.51 1.38 7.99
C GLY A 126 17.01 1.32 7.68
N ILE A 127 16.42 2.35 7.08
CA ILE A 127 15.01 2.35 6.69
C ILE A 127 14.79 3.16 5.40
N GLU A 128 14.00 2.66 4.48
CA GLU A 128 13.55 3.38 3.30
C GLU A 128 12.30 4.21 3.65
N ILE A 129 12.30 5.49 3.28
CA ILE A 129 11.10 6.33 3.38
C ILE A 129 10.30 6.20 2.09
N ALA A 130 9.03 5.87 2.21
CA ALA A 130 8.07 5.83 1.12
C ALA A 130 6.97 6.87 1.30
N VAL A 131 6.33 7.24 0.19
CA VAL A 131 5.17 8.14 0.19
C VAL A 131 4.01 7.54 -0.61
N GLY A 132 2.78 7.87 -0.21
CA GLY A 132 1.59 7.48 -0.95
C GLY A 132 1.38 8.34 -2.20
N ALA A 133 0.89 7.75 -3.30
CA ALA A 133 0.39 8.45 -4.48
C ALA A 133 -1.11 8.18 -4.65
N ASP A 134 -1.91 9.23 -4.53
CA ASP A 134 -3.34 9.16 -4.83
C ASP A 134 -3.55 9.34 -6.34
N LEU A 135 -3.97 8.28 -7.02
CA LEU A 135 -4.11 8.22 -8.47
C LEU A 135 -5.42 8.84 -8.99
N TYR A 136 -6.39 9.03 -8.09
CA TYR A 136 -7.74 9.49 -8.45
C TYR A 136 -8.01 10.93 -8.02
N MET A 137 -6.98 11.62 -7.56
CA MET A 137 -7.08 13.06 -7.26
C MET A 137 -7.20 13.89 -8.53
N LYS A 138 -8.10 14.84 -8.51
CA LYS A 138 -8.27 15.81 -9.62
C LYS A 138 -7.07 16.76 -9.79
N GLN A 139 -6.19 16.84 -8.81
CA GLN A 139 -5.06 17.76 -8.80
C GLN A 139 -3.79 17.09 -8.31
N TRP A 140 -2.82 16.93 -9.20
CA TRP A 140 -1.47 16.46 -8.88
C TRP A 140 -0.62 17.47 -8.09
N GLY A 141 -1.15 18.68 -7.82
CA GLY A 141 -0.44 19.74 -7.10
C GLY A 141 0.09 19.33 -5.73
N ARG A 142 -0.59 18.42 -5.03
CA ARG A 142 -0.10 17.88 -3.76
C ARG A 142 1.15 17.01 -3.92
N TRP A 143 1.41 16.48 -5.11
CA TRP A 143 2.64 15.76 -5.40
C TRP A 143 3.86 16.69 -5.35
N GLY A 144 3.72 17.94 -5.76
CA GLY A 144 4.77 18.95 -5.74
C GLY A 144 5.50 19.08 -4.39
N HIS A 145 4.79 18.90 -3.29
CA HIS A 145 5.39 18.93 -1.94
C HIS A 145 6.32 17.74 -1.64
N LYS A 146 6.27 16.65 -2.43
CA LYS A 146 7.12 15.46 -2.25
C LYS A 146 8.39 15.51 -3.11
N ILE A 147 8.36 16.27 -4.22
CA ILE A 147 9.45 16.35 -5.18
C ILE A 147 10.80 16.71 -4.54
N PRO A 148 10.89 17.72 -3.67
CA PRO A 148 12.18 18.07 -3.06
C PRO A 148 12.78 16.93 -2.24
N ALA A 149 11.96 16.15 -1.52
CA ALA A 149 12.42 15.02 -0.73
C ALA A 149 12.87 13.84 -1.62
N ILE A 150 12.20 13.61 -2.75
CA ILE A 150 12.58 12.61 -3.76
C ILE A 150 13.93 13.01 -4.37
N GLN A 151 14.08 14.24 -4.83
CA GLN A 151 15.31 14.73 -5.45
C GLN A 151 16.53 14.72 -4.51
N LYS A 152 16.31 14.87 -3.20
CA LYS A 152 17.35 14.74 -2.17
C LYS A 152 17.66 13.29 -1.79
N GLY A 153 16.98 12.29 -2.38
CA GLY A 153 17.13 10.89 -2.01
C GLY A 153 16.59 10.53 -0.62
N ILE A 154 15.77 11.40 -0.01
CA ILE A 154 15.10 11.12 1.27
C ILE A 154 13.98 10.11 1.05
N VAL A 155 13.21 10.26 -0.03
CA VAL A 155 12.15 9.33 -0.44
C VAL A 155 12.71 8.36 -1.47
N GLY A 156 12.75 7.07 -1.13
CA GLY A 156 13.26 6.00 -1.99
C GLY A 156 12.18 5.30 -2.81
N SER A 157 10.92 5.35 -2.35
CA SER A 157 9.81 4.68 -3.05
C SER A 157 8.47 5.39 -2.92
N THR A 158 7.54 4.95 -3.78
CA THR A 158 6.15 5.42 -3.79
C THR A 158 5.21 4.23 -3.82
N PHE A 159 4.19 4.24 -2.98
CA PHE A 159 3.06 3.31 -3.01
C PHE A 159 1.85 4.01 -3.59
N THR A 160 1.30 3.47 -4.68
CA THR A 160 0.10 4.06 -5.28
C THR A 160 -1.16 3.61 -4.56
N GLN A 161 -2.28 4.29 -4.76
CA GLN A 161 -3.58 3.67 -4.52
C GLN A 161 -3.78 2.48 -5.47
N PRO A 162 -4.70 1.55 -5.15
CA PRO A 162 -5.02 0.44 -6.04
C PRO A 162 -5.41 0.90 -7.44
N ILE A 163 -4.87 0.24 -8.43
CA ILE A 163 -5.13 0.48 -9.85
C ILE A 163 -6.27 -0.42 -10.29
N PHE A 164 -7.33 0.17 -10.82
CA PHE A 164 -8.48 -0.55 -11.35
C PHE A 164 -8.56 -0.52 -12.88
N HIS A 165 -7.78 0.32 -13.55
CA HIS A 165 -7.81 0.45 -15.00
C HIS A 165 -6.43 0.82 -15.57
N PRO A 166 -6.03 0.29 -16.74
CA PRO A 166 -4.74 0.61 -17.37
C PRO A 166 -4.48 2.10 -17.58
N GLN A 167 -5.52 2.88 -17.89
CA GLN A 167 -5.39 4.34 -18.05
C GLN A 167 -4.88 5.05 -16.80
N THR A 168 -5.16 4.52 -15.61
CA THR A 168 -4.66 5.08 -14.35
C THR A 168 -3.13 5.02 -14.28
N LEU A 169 -2.55 3.93 -14.78
CA LEU A 169 -1.10 3.77 -14.83
C LEU A 169 -0.45 4.69 -15.88
N ALA A 170 -1.10 4.85 -17.04
CA ALA A 170 -0.66 5.81 -18.05
C ALA A 170 -0.69 7.24 -17.50
N SER A 171 -1.78 7.63 -16.84
CA SER A 171 -1.91 8.95 -16.21
C SER A 171 -0.85 9.22 -15.13
N LEU A 172 -0.43 8.21 -14.38
CA LEU A 172 0.67 8.34 -13.42
C LEU A 172 1.96 8.76 -14.13
N HIS A 173 2.31 8.09 -15.23
CA HIS A 173 3.49 8.42 -16.02
C HIS A 173 3.43 9.80 -16.65
N GLU A 174 2.30 10.15 -17.26
CA GLU A 174 2.10 11.43 -17.94
C GLU A 174 2.19 12.63 -16.98
N ASN A 175 1.64 12.49 -15.78
CA ASN A 175 1.54 13.62 -14.84
C ASN A 175 2.75 13.78 -13.93
N ILE A 176 3.36 12.69 -13.47
CA ILE A 176 4.44 12.74 -12.48
C ILE A 176 5.62 11.81 -12.78
N GLY A 177 5.66 11.15 -13.93
CA GLY A 177 6.68 10.15 -14.26
C GLY A 177 8.12 10.63 -14.04
N ASN A 178 8.44 11.86 -14.43
CA ASN A 178 9.76 12.47 -14.25
C ASN A 178 10.13 12.79 -12.78
N PHE A 179 9.16 12.70 -11.88
CA PHE A 179 9.32 13.01 -10.44
C PHE A 179 9.02 11.82 -9.55
N LEU A 180 8.89 10.63 -10.12
CA LEU A 180 8.76 9.41 -9.34
C LEU A 180 10.12 9.00 -8.78
N PRO A 181 10.18 8.43 -7.56
CA PRO A 181 11.39 7.76 -7.11
C PRO A 181 11.66 6.51 -7.95
N GLU A 182 12.86 5.96 -7.80
CA GLU A 182 13.30 4.77 -8.57
C GLU A 182 12.37 3.57 -8.40
N LYS A 183 11.77 3.43 -7.22
CA LYS A 183 10.84 2.34 -6.91
C LYS A 183 9.41 2.85 -6.82
N VAL A 184 8.54 2.22 -7.59
CA VAL A 184 7.09 2.43 -7.50
C VAL A 184 6.42 1.10 -7.21
N TYR A 185 5.68 1.03 -6.12
CA TYR A 185 4.83 -0.10 -5.75
C TYR A 185 3.41 0.19 -6.19
N ALA A 186 3.00 -0.42 -7.28
CA ALA A 186 1.65 -0.31 -7.80
C ALA A 186 0.65 -1.12 -6.96
N GLY A 187 -0.40 -0.50 -6.51
CA GLY A 187 -1.44 -1.13 -5.70
C GLY A 187 -2.38 -2.00 -6.53
N ILE A 188 -2.64 -3.21 -6.07
CA ILE A 188 -3.60 -4.15 -6.65
C ILE A 188 -4.60 -4.54 -5.56
N THR A 189 -5.88 -4.53 -5.89
CA THR A 189 -6.93 -5.04 -5.01
C THR A 189 -8.12 -5.49 -5.84
N TRP A 190 -9.02 -6.27 -5.24
CA TRP A 190 -10.26 -6.68 -5.88
C TRP A 190 -11.48 -6.26 -5.08
N ILE A 191 -12.59 -6.16 -5.77
CA ILE A 191 -13.89 -5.76 -5.23
C ILE A 191 -14.73 -7.00 -5.03
N SER A 192 -15.23 -7.19 -3.83
CA SER A 192 -15.94 -8.41 -3.44
C SER A 192 -17.46 -8.34 -3.56
N ASN A 193 -18.02 -7.12 -3.65
CA ASN A 193 -19.46 -6.90 -3.68
C ASN A 193 -19.81 -5.45 -4.07
N ALA A 194 -21.09 -5.18 -4.28
CA ALA A 194 -21.60 -3.86 -4.64
C ALA A 194 -21.27 -2.77 -3.61
N LYS A 195 -21.29 -3.09 -2.30
CA LYS A 195 -20.94 -2.14 -1.24
C LYS A 195 -19.47 -1.74 -1.29
N SER A 196 -18.57 -2.70 -1.54
CA SER A 196 -17.15 -2.44 -1.73
C SER A 196 -16.89 -1.60 -2.99
N ARG A 197 -17.60 -1.89 -4.08
CA ARG A 197 -17.58 -1.09 -5.32
C ARG A 197 -17.98 0.37 -5.07
N GLU A 198 -19.08 0.57 -4.35
CA GLU A 198 -19.57 1.89 -3.96
C GLU A 198 -18.56 2.66 -3.09
N TYR A 199 -17.91 1.98 -2.14
CA TYR A 199 -16.85 2.56 -1.32
C TYR A 199 -15.70 3.11 -2.18
N TRP A 200 -15.20 2.34 -3.13
CA TRP A 200 -14.12 2.79 -4.01
C TRP A 200 -14.55 3.97 -4.89
N HIS A 201 -15.77 3.92 -5.42
CA HIS A 201 -16.30 5.01 -6.22
C HIS A 201 -16.45 6.31 -5.43
N ARG A 202 -17.16 6.27 -4.30
CA ARG A 202 -17.53 7.50 -3.56
C ARG A 202 -16.45 8.01 -2.62
N LYS A 203 -15.69 7.11 -1.97
CA LYS A 203 -14.70 7.52 -0.96
C LYS A 203 -13.30 7.72 -1.54
N ASN A 204 -12.98 6.98 -2.59
CA ASN A 204 -11.67 7.04 -3.21
C ASN A 204 -11.70 7.68 -4.61
N ASN A 205 -12.85 8.21 -5.03
CA ASN A 205 -13.06 8.91 -6.31
C ASN A 205 -12.67 8.07 -7.55
N VAL A 206 -12.71 6.76 -7.46
CA VAL A 206 -12.44 5.88 -8.60
C VAL A 206 -13.58 6.03 -9.61
N PRO A 207 -13.32 6.33 -10.90
CA PRO A 207 -14.35 6.39 -11.91
C PRO A 207 -15.18 5.10 -11.96
N ALA A 208 -16.50 5.22 -12.05
CA ALA A 208 -17.39 4.05 -11.98
C ALA A 208 -17.14 3.06 -13.12
N GLU A 209 -16.72 3.56 -14.29
CA GLU A 209 -16.36 2.79 -15.48
C GLU A 209 -15.04 2.00 -15.33
N PHE A 210 -14.20 2.34 -14.34
CA PHE A 210 -12.97 1.61 -14.02
C PHE A 210 -13.21 0.44 -13.08
N LEU A 211 -14.36 0.45 -12.41
CA LEU A 211 -14.69 -0.56 -11.42
C LEU A 211 -15.44 -1.74 -12.05
N PRO A 212 -15.20 -2.97 -11.61
CA PRO A 212 -15.86 -4.15 -12.13
C PRO A 212 -17.38 -4.04 -12.00
N SER A 213 -18.10 -4.45 -13.02
CA SER A 213 -19.56 -4.46 -13.05
C SER A 213 -20.09 -5.89 -12.94
N GLY A 214 -21.36 -6.02 -12.56
CA GLY A 214 -22.06 -7.29 -12.48
C GLY A 214 -23.45 -7.12 -11.87
N GLU A 215 -24.36 -8.05 -12.20
CA GLU A 215 -25.74 -8.06 -11.70
C GLU A 215 -25.83 -8.62 -10.26
N SER A 216 -24.82 -9.33 -9.82
CA SER A 216 -24.71 -9.91 -8.47
C SER A 216 -23.34 -9.67 -7.85
N ASP A 217 -23.24 -9.80 -6.55
CA ASP A 217 -21.95 -9.71 -5.82
C ASP A 217 -20.96 -10.78 -6.31
N GLU A 218 -21.44 -11.96 -6.68
CA GLU A 218 -20.60 -13.02 -7.22
C GLU A 218 -20.03 -12.65 -8.57
N THR A 219 -20.83 -12.09 -9.47
CA THR A 219 -20.37 -11.62 -10.79
C THR A 219 -19.40 -10.45 -10.65
N ILE A 220 -19.68 -9.48 -9.77
CA ILE A 220 -18.76 -8.37 -9.47
C ILE A 220 -17.42 -8.91 -9.00
N ARG A 221 -17.42 -9.85 -8.07
CA ARG A 221 -16.21 -10.47 -7.51
C ARG A 221 -15.41 -11.20 -8.59
N TYR A 222 -16.05 -12.04 -9.38
CA TYR A 222 -15.39 -12.78 -10.45
C TYR A 222 -14.73 -11.85 -11.47
N ASN A 223 -15.46 -10.84 -11.94
CA ASN A 223 -14.93 -9.85 -12.88
C ASN A 223 -13.78 -9.05 -12.26
N SER A 224 -13.86 -8.74 -10.95
CA SER A 224 -12.82 -8.03 -10.25
C SER A 224 -11.53 -8.84 -10.10
N ILE A 225 -11.63 -10.13 -9.83
CA ILE A 225 -10.47 -11.04 -9.75
C ILE A 225 -9.75 -11.09 -11.09
N SER A 226 -10.49 -11.28 -12.19
CA SER A 226 -9.93 -11.28 -13.54
C SER A 226 -9.25 -9.94 -13.87
N GLN A 227 -9.92 -8.83 -13.61
CA GLN A 227 -9.38 -7.48 -13.82
C GLN A 227 -8.10 -7.24 -12.99
N SER A 228 -8.08 -7.67 -11.73
CA SER A 228 -6.91 -7.52 -10.86
C SER A 228 -5.72 -8.35 -11.35
N ALA A 229 -5.96 -9.55 -11.89
CA ALA A 229 -4.92 -10.37 -12.51
C ALA A 229 -4.34 -9.70 -13.77
N ASP A 230 -5.19 -9.10 -14.61
CA ASP A 230 -4.75 -8.38 -15.80
C ASP A 230 -3.93 -7.13 -15.45
N ILE A 231 -4.35 -6.37 -14.42
CA ILE A 231 -3.58 -5.23 -13.93
C ILE A 231 -2.24 -5.68 -13.32
N LEU A 232 -2.22 -6.76 -12.54
CA LEU A 232 -0.99 -7.31 -11.97
C LEU A 232 0.01 -7.70 -13.06
N ARG A 233 -0.48 -8.34 -14.14
CA ARG A 233 0.34 -8.68 -15.32
C ARG A 233 0.89 -7.43 -15.99
N LEU A 234 0.05 -6.43 -16.25
CA LEU A 234 0.45 -5.16 -16.86
C LEU A 234 1.53 -4.44 -16.04
N VAL A 235 1.33 -4.32 -14.74
CA VAL A 235 2.26 -3.69 -13.80
C VAL A 235 3.63 -4.37 -13.86
N ARG A 236 3.65 -5.71 -13.86
CA ARG A 236 4.89 -6.50 -14.00
C ARG A 236 5.57 -6.27 -15.36
N GLN A 237 4.81 -6.27 -16.45
CA GLN A 237 5.34 -6.02 -17.80
C GLN A 237 5.97 -4.63 -17.94
N GLN A 238 5.45 -3.63 -17.22
CA GLN A 238 5.99 -2.28 -17.22
C GLN A 238 7.15 -2.07 -16.23
N GLY A 239 7.58 -3.10 -15.53
CA GLY A 239 8.76 -3.04 -14.67
C GLY A 239 8.48 -2.51 -13.25
N PHE A 240 7.24 -2.25 -12.87
CA PHE A 240 6.92 -1.80 -11.52
C PHE A 240 6.99 -2.92 -10.48
N SER A 241 7.38 -2.56 -9.26
CA SER A 241 7.06 -3.35 -8.07
C SER A 241 5.57 -3.24 -7.77
N GLN A 242 5.02 -4.16 -7.00
CA GLN A 242 3.60 -4.17 -6.68
C GLN A 242 3.33 -4.50 -5.22
N TYR A 243 2.18 -4.08 -4.72
CA TYR A 243 1.60 -4.65 -3.52
C TYR A 243 0.16 -5.09 -3.79
N VAL A 244 -0.22 -6.22 -3.23
CA VAL A 244 -1.56 -6.79 -3.38
C VAL A 244 -2.26 -6.75 -2.03
N MET A 245 -3.36 -6.00 -1.96
CA MET A 245 -4.15 -5.84 -0.74
C MET A 245 -5.01 -7.09 -0.54
N LEU A 246 -4.72 -7.86 0.50
CA LEU A 246 -5.54 -9.00 0.89
C LEU A 246 -6.85 -8.52 1.52
N MET A 247 -7.93 -8.77 0.84
CA MET A 247 -9.27 -8.59 1.42
C MET A 247 -9.52 -9.71 2.43
N SER A 248 -9.73 -9.35 3.68
CA SER A 248 -9.84 -10.26 4.82
C SER A 248 -10.64 -11.54 4.55
N GLY A 249 -10.06 -12.68 4.91
CA GLY A 249 -10.68 -14.00 4.79
C GLY A 249 -10.72 -14.58 3.36
N ARG A 250 -9.96 -14.01 2.41
CA ARG A 250 -10.04 -14.34 0.98
C ARG A 250 -8.71 -14.74 0.36
N LEU A 251 -8.00 -15.62 1.04
CA LEU A 251 -6.71 -16.15 0.57
C LEU A 251 -6.80 -16.88 -0.76
N GLU A 252 -7.87 -17.63 -0.98
CA GLU A 252 -8.11 -18.34 -2.24
C GLU A 252 -8.20 -17.38 -3.44
N GLU A 253 -8.82 -16.23 -3.24
CA GLU A 253 -8.92 -15.18 -4.27
C GLU A 253 -7.55 -14.57 -4.56
N LEU A 254 -6.72 -14.36 -3.55
CA LEU A 254 -5.34 -13.90 -3.72
C LEU A 254 -4.54 -14.90 -4.58
N GLN A 255 -4.59 -16.18 -4.25
CA GLN A 255 -3.92 -17.23 -5.03
C GLN A 255 -4.44 -17.29 -6.47
N GLN A 256 -5.74 -17.14 -6.67
CA GLN A 256 -6.35 -17.10 -7.99
C GLN A 256 -5.85 -15.92 -8.84
N ILE A 257 -5.71 -14.71 -8.25
CA ILE A 257 -5.18 -13.53 -8.94
C ILE A 257 -3.74 -13.80 -9.41
N PHE A 258 -2.89 -14.36 -8.55
CA PHE A 258 -1.52 -14.68 -8.92
C PHE A 258 -1.49 -15.72 -10.05
N SER A 259 -2.20 -16.83 -9.91
CA SER A 259 -2.27 -17.89 -10.92
C SER A 259 -2.77 -17.37 -12.29
N LEU A 260 -3.82 -16.55 -12.30
CA LEU A 260 -4.33 -15.94 -13.53
C LEU A 260 -3.36 -14.93 -14.14
N SER A 261 -2.57 -14.22 -13.32
CA SER A 261 -1.58 -13.27 -13.81
C SER A 261 -0.37 -13.92 -14.49
N GLU A 262 -0.07 -15.16 -14.14
CA GLU A 262 1.05 -15.95 -14.69
C GLU A 262 0.67 -16.72 -15.95
N ASN A 263 -0.61 -17.07 -16.11
CA ASN A 263 -1.09 -17.75 -17.31
C ASN A 263 -1.06 -16.80 -18.50
N ILE A 264 -0.09 -16.97 -19.36
CA ILE A 264 -0.04 -16.33 -20.69
C ILE A 264 -1.20 -16.93 -21.48
N ARG A 265 -2.26 -16.17 -21.69
CA ARG A 265 -3.19 -16.51 -22.78
C ARG A 265 -2.42 -16.23 -24.07
N GLU A 266 -1.88 -17.26 -24.68
CA GLU A 266 -1.46 -17.21 -26.07
C GLU A 266 -2.71 -16.87 -26.90
N HIS A 267 -2.80 -15.63 -27.34
CA HIS A 267 -3.78 -15.17 -28.31
C HIS A 267 -3.07 -14.73 -29.58
#